data_fae0a0d4ad6d1980acdaa0efaf7ee67c
#
_entry.id   fae0a0d4ad6d1980acdaa0efaf7ee67c
#
_cell.length_a   1.000
_cell.length_b   1.000
_cell.length_c   1.000
_cell.angle_alpha   90.00
_cell.angle_beta   90.00
_cell.angle_gamma   90.00
#
_symmetry.space_group_name_H-M   'P 1'
#
loop_
_entity.id
_entity.type
_entity.pdbx_description
1 polymer ?
#
loop_
_entity_poly.entity_id
_entity_poly.type
_entity_poly.pdbx_seq_one_letter_code
_entity_poly.pdbx_strand_id
1 'polypeptide(L)'
;FPSRDELTAEARNLTELADDDEQALDALRRFTREQKFRCAVLFLRGLMDRDELGRRLADLARAVLTAIRPVVMKPFEEKYGRFDGATFSFILLGKAGSAEMNFSSDLDILFVYDVPDASAVSAGGVSGLSAGVYYARLAQRFVGALTANTRDGVLWPVDMRLRPSGNAGPAAVSLDAFVRYYEQSAWTWEMMALTKADVVWGEREVLSGEIEKCLRRSRDPETLAADVAGMRLKIKNQTRVRCARDSIKYGDGGMIDIEFSAQYLQLRHAGRYPELLKKAVVPVLEKAAENGLIEKEKARNLIGAYRLWMLLSAVFSLCGDDAEKEWDNVSAPTVRLLCRMCGVAGKADLLEKIRKTAQTAASDRLF
;
A
#
# COMPACT_ATOMS: atom_id res chain seq x y z
N PHE A 1 19.33 -0.18 10.93
CA PHE A 1 18.87 0.22 9.60
C PHE A 1 18.67 1.75 9.57
N PRO A 2 19.00 2.44 8.47
CA PRO A 2 18.90 3.90 8.39
C PRO A 2 17.45 4.40 8.63
N SER A 3 17.32 5.58 9.19
CA SER A 3 16.05 6.29 9.31
C SER A 3 15.51 6.70 7.91
N ARG A 4 14.24 7.11 7.84
CA ARG A 4 13.66 7.61 6.60
C ARG A 4 14.41 8.84 6.07
N ASP A 5 14.83 9.73 6.96
CA ASP A 5 15.52 10.96 6.56
C ASP A 5 16.91 10.66 6.01
N GLU A 6 17.65 9.73 6.62
CA GLU A 6 18.94 9.25 6.11
C GLU A 6 18.78 8.57 4.74
N LEU A 7 17.78 7.69 4.57
CA LEU A 7 17.47 7.07 3.28
C LEU A 7 17.12 8.13 2.22
N THR A 8 16.38 9.17 2.60
CA THR A 8 15.99 10.24 1.68
C THR A 8 17.18 11.09 1.28
N ALA A 9 18.07 11.42 2.22
CA ALA A 9 19.30 12.17 1.97
C ALA A 9 20.24 11.39 1.04
N GLU A 10 20.44 10.10 1.31
CA GLU A 10 21.27 9.22 0.48
C GLU A 10 20.70 9.08 -0.95
N ALA A 11 19.40 8.83 -1.08
CA ALA A 11 18.73 8.71 -2.37
C ALA A 11 18.81 10.01 -3.19
N ARG A 12 18.66 11.18 -2.57
CA ARG A 12 18.82 12.48 -3.22
C ARG A 12 20.25 12.71 -3.70
N ASN A 13 21.23 12.47 -2.84
CA ASN A 13 22.62 12.62 -3.20
C ASN A 13 23.00 11.76 -4.41
N LEU A 14 22.48 10.53 -4.50
CA LEU A 14 22.67 9.66 -5.67
C LEU A 14 22.08 10.24 -6.95
N THR A 15 20.94 10.92 -6.89
CA THR A 15 20.33 11.56 -8.05
C THR A 15 21.01 12.87 -8.44
N GLU A 16 21.58 13.61 -7.49
CA GLU A 16 22.30 14.87 -7.71
C GLU A 16 23.70 14.65 -8.29
N LEU A 17 24.34 13.51 -8.01
CA LEU A 17 25.64 13.12 -8.53
C LEU A 17 25.58 12.45 -9.90
N ALA A 18 24.40 12.15 -10.42
CA ALA A 18 24.24 11.52 -11.72
C ALA A 18 24.39 12.55 -12.86
N ASP A 19 25.01 12.13 -13.96
CA ASP A 19 25.23 13.00 -15.12
C ASP A 19 23.94 13.27 -15.92
N ASP A 20 22.99 12.32 -15.86
CA ASP A 20 21.70 12.40 -16.53
C ASP A 20 20.58 11.65 -15.79
N ASP A 21 19.34 11.79 -16.27
CA ASP A 21 18.15 11.20 -15.66
C ASP A 21 18.19 9.66 -15.67
N GLU A 22 18.77 9.02 -16.68
CA GLU A 22 18.88 7.56 -16.79
C GLU A 22 19.83 7.02 -15.72
N GLN A 23 20.99 7.64 -15.56
CA GLN A 23 21.94 7.29 -14.50
C GLN A 23 21.37 7.52 -13.12
N ALA A 24 20.61 8.61 -12.91
CA ALA A 24 19.91 8.88 -11.66
C ALA A 24 18.92 7.76 -11.31
N LEU A 25 18.11 7.33 -12.27
CA LEU A 25 17.14 6.24 -12.09
C LEU A 25 17.83 4.90 -11.85
N ASP A 26 18.93 4.60 -12.53
CA ASP A 26 19.69 3.36 -12.32
C ASP A 26 20.40 3.36 -10.97
N ALA A 27 20.90 4.49 -10.51
CA ALA A 27 21.45 4.63 -9.15
C ALA A 27 20.38 4.34 -8.09
N LEU A 28 19.16 4.86 -8.24
CA LEU A 28 18.03 4.56 -7.36
C LEU A 28 17.62 3.09 -7.40
N ARG A 29 17.68 2.41 -8.56
CA ARG A 29 17.41 0.96 -8.67
C ARG A 29 18.42 0.14 -7.87
N ARG A 30 19.71 0.42 -8.02
CA ARG A 30 20.78 -0.23 -7.24
C ARG A 30 20.59 0.01 -5.74
N PHE A 31 20.43 1.27 -5.35
CA PHE A 31 20.16 1.66 -3.96
C PHE A 31 18.97 0.91 -3.36
N THR A 32 17.83 0.89 -4.07
CA THR A 32 16.61 0.20 -3.61
C THR A 32 16.85 -1.29 -3.40
N ARG A 33 17.56 -1.94 -4.33
CA ARG A 33 17.89 -3.37 -4.24
C ARG A 33 18.82 -3.66 -3.06
N GLU A 34 19.84 -2.83 -2.84
CA GLU A 34 20.75 -2.96 -1.71
C GLU A 34 20.04 -2.81 -0.36
N GLN A 35 19.18 -1.80 -0.22
CA GLN A 35 18.43 -1.59 1.02
C GLN A 35 17.42 -2.72 1.26
N LYS A 36 16.73 -3.21 0.22
CA LYS A 36 15.87 -4.40 0.32
C LYS A 36 16.66 -5.63 0.76
N PHE A 37 17.85 -5.85 0.19
CA PHE A 37 18.73 -6.96 0.59
C PHE A 37 19.15 -6.85 2.06
N ARG A 38 19.53 -5.67 2.53
CA ARG A 38 19.85 -5.43 3.96
C ARG A 38 18.66 -5.76 4.86
N CYS A 39 17.45 -5.31 4.50
CA CYS A 39 16.22 -5.67 5.21
C CYS A 39 16.01 -7.19 5.25
N ALA A 40 16.22 -7.89 4.13
CA ALA A 40 16.05 -9.33 4.04
C ALA A 40 17.02 -10.08 4.98
N VAL A 41 18.30 -9.68 5.00
CA VAL A 41 19.30 -10.28 5.87
C VAL A 41 18.95 -10.07 7.35
N LEU A 42 18.59 -8.84 7.75
CA LEU A 42 18.20 -8.54 9.13
C LEU A 42 16.95 -9.31 9.57
N PHE A 43 15.94 -9.37 8.71
CA PHE A 43 14.71 -10.11 8.96
C PHE A 43 14.96 -11.62 9.10
N LEU A 44 15.69 -12.23 8.18
CA LEU A 44 15.99 -13.67 8.20
C LEU A 44 16.87 -14.08 9.40
N ARG A 45 17.69 -13.16 9.90
CA ARG A 45 18.49 -13.37 11.12
C ARG A 45 17.73 -13.11 12.42
N GLY A 46 16.46 -12.66 12.35
CA GLY A 46 15.66 -12.31 13.52
C GLY A 46 16.10 -11.01 14.22
N LEU A 47 16.86 -10.15 13.55
CA LEU A 47 17.32 -8.84 14.03
C LEU A 47 16.35 -7.71 13.67
N MET A 48 15.34 -8.01 12.89
CA MET A 48 14.25 -7.12 12.50
C MET A 48 12.95 -7.93 12.55
N ASP A 49 11.95 -7.45 13.26
CA ASP A 49 10.65 -8.10 13.28
C ASP A 49 9.83 -7.77 12.01
N ARG A 50 8.64 -8.39 11.89
CA ARG A 50 7.80 -8.23 10.70
C ARG A 50 7.21 -6.82 10.57
N ASP A 51 6.85 -6.21 11.69
CA ASP A 51 6.24 -4.88 11.69
C ASP A 51 7.29 -3.82 11.36
N GLU A 52 8.50 -3.97 11.89
CA GLU A 52 9.63 -3.13 11.52
C GLU A 52 10.01 -3.30 10.05
N LEU A 53 10.08 -4.53 9.53
CA LEU A 53 10.32 -4.80 8.11
C LEU A 53 9.33 -4.02 7.22
N GLY A 54 8.04 -4.08 7.55
CA GLY A 54 7.02 -3.38 6.77
C GLY A 54 7.21 -1.88 6.75
N ARG A 55 7.53 -1.29 7.91
CA ARG A 55 7.82 0.14 8.03
C ARG A 55 9.09 0.53 7.24
N ARG A 56 10.18 -0.25 7.36
CA ARG A 56 11.46 0.05 6.68
C ARG A 56 11.34 -0.01 5.16
N LEU A 57 10.62 -1.00 4.61
CA LEU A 57 10.35 -1.09 3.18
C LEU A 57 9.47 0.08 2.69
N ALA A 58 8.50 0.51 3.48
CA ALA A 58 7.67 1.67 3.15
C ALA A 58 8.44 3.00 3.27
N ASP A 59 9.35 3.13 4.23
CA ASP A 59 10.22 4.30 4.36
C ASP A 59 11.20 4.37 3.18
N LEU A 60 11.76 3.24 2.75
CA LEU A 60 12.57 3.15 1.55
C LEU A 60 11.77 3.59 0.30
N ALA A 61 10.53 3.10 0.14
CA ALA A 61 9.67 3.53 -0.97
C ALA A 61 9.42 5.04 -0.96
N ARG A 62 9.11 5.62 0.21
CA ARG A 62 8.90 7.08 0.35
C ARG A 62 10.17 7.88 0.07
N ALA A 63 11.32 7.42 0.52
CA ALA A 63 12.62 8.06 0.25
C ALA A 63 12.89 8.10 -1.25
N VAL A 64 12.74 6.98 -1.94
CA VAL A 64 12.92 6.85 -3.39
C VAL A 64 11.93 7.72 -4.16
N LEU A 65 10.63 7.70 -3.77
CA LEU A 65 9.60 8.56 -4.38
C LEU A 65 9.89 10.06 -4.19
N THR A 66 10.52 10.42 -3.09
CA THR A 66 10.93 11.81 -2.83
C THR A 66 12.13 12.19 -3.70
N ALA A 67 13.09 11.29 -3.87
CA ALA A 67 14.30 11.52 -4.68
C ALA A 67 14.02 11.54 -6.19
N ILE A 68 13.09 10.70 -6.68
CA ILE A 68 12.71 10.63 -8.10
C ILE A 68 11.94 11.88 -8.57
N ARG A 69 11.31 12.61 -7.64
CA ARG A 69 10.46 13.77 -7.98
C ARG A 69 11.18 14.79 -8.87
N PRO A 70 12.32 15.38 -8.48
CA PRO A 70 13.02 16.34 -9.34
C PRO A 70 13.51 15.74 -10.66
N VAL A 71 13.93 14.47 -10.68
CA VAL A 71 14.39 13.77 -11.89
C VAL A 71 13.29 13.69 -12.94
N VAL A 72 12.03 13.48 -12.53
CA VAL A 72 10.90 13.39 -13.46
C VAL A 72 10.33 14.77 -13.78
N MET A 73 10.20 15.66 -12.77
CA MET A 73 9.52 16.94 -12.95
C MET A 73 10.34 17.95 -13.73
N LYS A 74 11.65 18.07 -13.48
CA LYS A 74 12.48 19.12 -14.10
C LYS A 74 12.46 19.06 -15.63
N PRO A 75 12.78 17.94 -16.30
CA PRO A 75 12.74 17.89 -17.77
C PRO A 75 11.31 18.00 -18.32
N PHE A 76 10.31 17.58 -17.57
CA PHE A 76 8.91 17.74 -17.95
C PHE A 76 8.49 19.22 -17.94
N GLU A 77 8.86 19.96 -16.91
CA GLU A 77 8.58 21.38 -16.76
C GLU A 77 9.37 22.25 -17.78
N GLU A 78 10.60 21.91 -18.08
CA GLU A 78 11.37 22.54 -19.16
C GLU A 78 10.66 22.44 -20.52
N LYS A 79 10.02 21.30 -20.77
CA LYS A 79 9.30 21.05 -22.02
C LYS A 79 7.90 21.69 -22.04
N TYR A 80 7.13 21.56 -20.96
CA TYR A 80 5.71 21.92 -20.94
C TYR A 80 5.37 23.13 -20.08
N GLY A 81 6.35 23.70 -19.40
CA GLY A 81 6.15 24.81 -18.46
C GLY A 81 5.52 24.39 -17.15
N ARG A 82 4.92 25.33 -16.47
CA ARG A 82 4.28 25.16 -15.14
C ARG A 82 2.94 25.87 -15.10
N PHE A 83 2.14 25.54 -14.11
CA PHE A 83 0.97 26.33 -13.68
C PHE A 83 1.33 27.09 -12.42
N ASP A 84 1.10 28.40 -12.41
CA ASP A 84 1.32 29.24 -11.26
C ASP A 84 0.34 28.85 -10.11
N GLY A 85 0.87 28.73 -8.89
CA GLY A 85 0.08 28.36 -7.72
C GLY A 85 -0.52 26.96 -7.73
N ALA A 86 -0.17 26.12 -8.71
CA ALA A 86 -0.68 24.77 -8.79
C ALA A 86 0.07 23.80 -7.87
N THR A 87 -0.63 22.75 -7.46
CA THR A 87 -0.07 21.67 -6.68
C THR A 87 -0.24 20.32 -7.37
N PHE A 88 0.67 19.40 -7.09
CA PHE A 88 0.63 18.03 -7.56
C PHE A 88 1.03 17.10 -6.44
N SER A 89 0.17 16.17 -6.11
CA SER A 89 0.31 15.29 -4.95
C SER A 89 0.40 13.83 -5.35
N PHE A 90 1.28 13.10 -4.67
CA PHE A 90 1.50 11.67 -4.82
C PHE A 90 0.98 10.97 -3.55
N ILE A 91 0.02 10.07 -3.72
CA ILE A 91 -0.63 9.34 -2.64
C ILE A 91 -0.32 7.86 -2.79
N LEU A 92 0.18 7.23 -1.72
CA LEU A 92 0.29 5.79 -1.58
C LEU A 92 -0.99 5.25 -0.94
N LEU A 93 -1.46 4.12 -1.46
CA LEU A 93 -2.55 3.32 -0.94
C LEU A 93 -2.01 1.94 -0.52
N GLY A 94 -2.89 0.99 -0.25
CA GLY A 94 -2.54 -0.39 0.01
C GLY A 94 -1.49 -0.57 1.11
N LYS A 95 -0.60 -1.55 0.94
CA LYS A 95 0.44 -1.87 1.93
C LYS A 95 1.54 -0.81 2.03
N ALA A 96 1.80 -0.08 0.97
CA ALA A 96 2.74 1.03 0.98
C ALA A 96 2.21 2.21 1.80
N GLY A 97 0.92 2.54 1.64
CA GLY A 97 0.24 3.58 2.43
C GLY A 97 0.17 3.23 3.92
N SER A 98 -0.15 1.99 4.27
CA SER A 98 -0.23 1.53 5.66
C SER A 98 1.10 1.20 6.31
N ALA A 99 2.22 1.27 5.59
CA ALA A 99 3.55 0.89 6.06
C ALA A 99 3.65 -0.61 6.47
N GLU A 100 2.91 -1.48 5.77
CA GLU A 100 2.85 -2.92 6.01
C GLU A 100 3.43 -3.72 4.83
N MET A 101 4.43 -3.17 4.12
CA MET A 101 5.01 -3.77 2.91
C MET A 101 5.74 -5.08 3.17
N ASN A 102 5.87 -5.91 2.14
CA ASN A 102 6.83 -7.01 2.03
C ASN A 102 7.70 -6.84 0.78
N PHE A 103 8.60 -7.80 0.52
CA PHE A 103 9.55 -7.68 -0.60
C PHE A 103 8.91 -7.73 -1.98
N SER A 104 7.73 -8.34 -2.10
CA SER A 104 6.96 -8.44 -3.36
C SER A 104 5.80 -7.43 -3.45
N SER A 105 5.71 -6.47 -2.52
CA SER A 105 4.67 -5.44 -2.57
C SER A 105 4.91 -4.49 -3.74
N ASP A 106 3.87 -4.27 -4.52
CA ASP A 106 3.74 -3.17 -5.47
C ASP A 106 3.41 -1.85 -4.76
N LEU A 107 3.44 -0.76 -5.51
CA LEU A 107 2.96 0.54 -5.06
C LEU A 107 1.58 0.79 -5.65
N ASP A 108 0.57 0.74 -4.79
CA ASP A 108 -0.76 1.27 -5.12
C ASP A 108 -0.69 2.79 -5.08
N ILE A 109 -0.84 3.47 -6.22
CA ILE A 109 -0.63 4.92 -6.31
C ILE A 109 -1.83 5.67 -6.87
N LEU A 110 -1.96 6.91 -6.42
CA LEU A 110 -2.95 7.87 -6.88
C LEU A 110 -2.30 9.26 -6.99
N PHE A 111 -2.59 9.97 -8.08
CA PHE A 111 -2.15 11.35 -8.31
C PHE A 111 -3.33 12.31 -8.23
N VAL A 112 -3.16 13.37 -7.44
CA VAL A 112 -4.14 14.47 -7.33
C VAL A 112 -3.42 15.78 -7.64
N TYR A 113 -4.03 16.61 -8.46
CA TYR A 113 -3.53 17.95 -8.74
C TYR A 113 -4.61 19.01 -8.40
N ASP A 114 -4.13 20.19 -8.09
CA ASP A 114 -4.99 21.37 -7.97
C ASP A 114 -4.39 22.52 -8.76
N VAL A 115 -5.22 23.24 -9.48
CA VAL A 115 -4.85 24.40 -10.30
C VAL A 115 -5.83 25.55 -10.00
N PRO A 116 -5.33 26.78 -9.74
CA PRO A 116 -6.22 27.89 -9.44
C PRO A 116 -7.18 28.26 -10.57
N ASP A 117 -6.76 28.05 -11.82
CA ASP A 117 -7.57 28.26 -13.02
C ASP A 117 -7.54 27.01 -13.91
N ALA A 118 -8.65 26.28 -13.93
CA ALA A 118 -8.81 25.06 -14.73
C ALA A 118 -8.80 25.33 -16.26
N SER A 119 -9.06 26.57 -16.68
CA SER A 119 -9.02 26.99 -18.09
C SER A 119 -7.62 27.38 -18.57
N ALA A 120 -6.68 27.57 -17.65
CA ALA A 120 -5.31 27.94 -17.97
C ALA A 120 -4.57 26.87 -18.74
N VAL A 121 -3.52 27.31 -19.43
CA VAL A 121 -2.53 26.48 -20.10
C VAL A 121 -1.18 26.69 -19.42
N SER A 122 -0.40 25.62 -19.24
CA SER A 122 0.91 25.73 -18.61
C SER A 122 1.83 26.67 -19.41
N ALA A 123 2.67 27.46 -18.73
CA ALA A 123 3.51 28.50 -19.30
C ALA A 123 4.98 28.32 -18.92
N GLY A 124 5.88 28.95 -19.73
CA GLY A 124 7.33 28.94 -19.47
C GLY A 124 8.09 27.74 -20.03
N GLY A 125 7.44 26.86 -20.79
CA GLY A 125 8.07 25.75 -21.51
C GLY A 125 8.04 25.95 -23.04
N VAL A 126 8.48 24.92 -23.76
CA VAL A 126 8.47 24.91 -25.24
C VAL A 126 7.03 24.85 -25.77
N SER A 127 6.14 24.13 -25.09
CA SER A 127 4.72 24.03 -25.48
C SER A 127 3.83 23.91 -24.25
N GLY A 128 2.75 24.72 -24.21
CA GLY A 128 1.77 24.67 -23.13
C GLY A 128 0.77 23.51 -23.30
N LEU A 129 0.22 23.04 -22.18
CA LEU A 129 -0.81 22.01 -22.10
C LEU A 129 -1.94 22.43 -21.16
N SER A 130 -3.18 22.01 -21.45
CA SER A 130 -4.27 22.13 -20.47
C SER A 130 -4.01 21.26 -19.23
N ALA A 131 -4.54 21.66 -18.06
CA ALA A 131 -4.24 21.01 -16.79
C ALA A 131 -4.47 19.49 -16.81
N GLY A 132 -5.61 19.02 -17.30
CA GLY A 132 -5.91 17.57 -17.35
C GLY A 132 -4.89 16.78 -18.19
N VAL A 133 -4.47 17.32 -19.36
CA VAL A 133 -3.47 16.68 -20.22
C VAL A 133 -2.09 16.72 -19.57
N TYR A 134 -1.73 17.86 -18.98
CA TYR A 134 -0.45 18.07 -18.31
C TYR A 134 -0.22 17.05 -17.19
N TYR A 135 -1.15 17.00 -16.23
CA TYR A 135 -1.01 16.13 -15.05
C TYR A 135 -1.19 14.64 -15.38
N ALA A 136 -2.02 14.31 -16.37
CA ALA A 136 -2.10 12.92 -16.84
C ALA A 136 -0.77 12.45 -17.48
N ARG A 137 -0.11 13.29 -18.28
CA ARG A 137 1.21 12.98 -18.86
C ARG A 137 2.30 12.93 -17.78
N LEU A 138 2.27 13.85 -16.81
CA LEU A 138 3.23 13.86 -15.70
C LEU A 138 3.10 12.59 -14.87
N ALA A 139 1.88 12.17 -14.53
CA ALA A 139 1.62 10.92 -13.82
C ALA A 139 2.17 9.71 -14.61
N GLN A 140 1.95 9.65 -15.93
CA GLN A 140 2.50 8.60 -16.80
C GLN A 140 4.03 8.59 -16.80
N ARG A 141 4.69 9.76 -16.72
CA ARG A 141 6.14 9.85 -16.60
C ARG A 141 6.65 9.25 -15.30
N PHE A 142 5.98 9.53 -14.16
CA PHE A 142 6.30 8.90 -12.88
C PHE A 142 6.13 7.37 -12.94
N VAL A 143 5.02 6.89 -13.49
CA VAL A 143 4.81 5.45 -13.67
C VAL A 143 5.90 4.84 -14.55
N GLY A 144 6.22 5.48 -15.68
CA GLY A 144 7.31 5.03 -16.57
C GLY A 144 8.65 4.95 -15.85
N ALA A 145 9.02 5.98 -15.08
CA ALA A 145 10.28 6.00 -14.34
C ALA A 145 10.37 4.89 -13.27
N LEU A 146 9.23 4.56 -12.62
CA LEU A 146 9.15 3.50 -11.61
C LEU A 146 9.18 2.10 -12.23
N THR A 147 8.52 1.91 -13.38
CA THR A 147 8.27 0.58 -13.97
C THR A 147 9.19 0.21 -15.12
N ALA A 148 9.97 1.15 -15.68
CA ALA A 148 10.91 0.86 -16.76
C ALA A 148 11.90 -0.22 -16.33
N ASN A 149 11.98 -1.29 -17.14
CA ASN A 149 12.92 -2.39 -16.94
C ASN A 149 14.23 -2.08 -17.67
N THR A 150 15.31 -1.91 -16.92
CA THR A 150 16.67 -1.71 -17.43
C THR A 150 17.56 -2.89 -17.02
N ARG A 151 18.85 -2.84 -17.37
CA ARG A 151 19.85 -3.82 -16.87
C ARG A 151 19.92 -3.88 -15.34
N ASP A 152 19.58 -2.79 -14.66
CA ASP A 152 19.49 -2.71 -13.19
C ASP A 152 18.11 -3.11 -12.63
N GLY A 153 17.21 -3.61 -13.49
CA GLY A 153 15.86 -4.08 -13.16
C GLY A 153 14.83 -2.95 -13.11
N VAL A 154 13.71 -3.24 -12.45
CA VAL A 154 12.60 -2.30 -12.22
C VAL A 154 12.79 -1.62 -10.86
N LEU A 155 12.54 -0.31 -10.79
CA LEU A 155 12.64 0.40 -9.53
C LEU A 155 11.54 -0.06 -8.56
N TRP A 156 10.26 -0.02 -9.03
CA TRP A 156 9.13 -0.57 -8.29
C TRP A 156 7.95 -0.93 -9.22
N PRO A 157 7.29 -2.08 -9.02
CA PRO A 157 6.00 -2.37 -9.66
C PRO A 157 4.92 -1.39 -9.16
N VAL A 158 4.04 -0.95 -10.06
CA VAL A 158 3.00 0.05 -9.78
C VAL A 158 1.62 -0.48 -10.12
N ASP A 159 0.66 -0.25 -9.23
CA ASP A 159 -0.77 -0.46 -9.48
C ASP A 159 -1.55 0.86 -9.32
N MET A 160 -2.30 1.22 -10.35
CA MET A 160 -3.14 2.43 -10.36
C MET A 160 -4.65 2.09 -10.35
N ARG A 161 -5.04 0.84 -10.15
CA ARG A 161 -6.46 0.43 -10.22
C ARG A 161 -7.31 0.99 -9.09
N LEU A 162 -6.71 1.45 -7.99
CA LEU A 162 -7.40 2.06 -6.86
C LEU A 162 -7.71 3.55 -7.03
N ARG A 163 -7.38 4.15 -8.20
CA ARG A 163 -7.75 5.55 -8.50
C ARG A 163 -9.26 5.68 -8.81
N PRO A 164 -9.85 6.88 -8.66
CA PRO A 164 -11.24 7.14 -9.02
C PRO A 164 -11.59 6.60 -10.41
N SER A 165 -12.68 5.83 -10.49
CA SER A 165 -13.12 5.11 -11.70
C SER A 165 -12.13 4.04 -12.22
N GLY A 166 -11.16 3.63 -11.43
CA GLY A 166 -10.21 2.57 -11.78
C GLY A 166 -9.53 2.80 -13.14
N ASN A 167 -9.45 1.77 -13.97
CA ASN A 167 -8.81 1.85 -15.29
C ASN A 167 -9.54 2.75 -16.30
N ALA A 168 -10.80 3.09 -16.09
CA ALA A 168 -11.57 4.01 -16.92
C ALA A 168 -11.29 5.48 -16.60
N GLY A 169 -10.74 5.77 -15.40
CA GLY A 169 -10.41 7.11 -14.96
C GLY A 169 -9.06 7.62 -15.48
N PRO A 170 -8.83 8.95 -15.45
CA PRO A 170 -7.55 9.55 -15.85
C PRO A 170 -6.41 9.14 -14.92
N ALA A 171 -5.16 9.25 -15.38
CA ALA A 171 -3.98 8.90 -14.59
C ALA A 171 -3.76 9.85 -13.40
N ALA A 172 -4.21 11.09 -13.49
CA ALA A 172 -4.26 12.05 -12.39
C ALA A 172 -5.64 12.74 -12.39
N VAL A 173 -6.16 13.04 -11.20
CA VAL A 173 -7.47 13.68 -11.01
C VAL A 173 -7.29 15.06 -10.37
N SER A 174 -8.15 16.03 -10.70
CA SER A 174 -8.17 17.30 -9.96
C SER A 174 -8.70 17.10 -8.54
N LEU A 175 -8.30 17.97 -7.60
CA LEU A 175 -8.77 17.92 -6.21
C LEU A 175 -10.30 17.97 -6.14
N ASP A 176 -10.93 18.85 -6.91
CA ASP A 176 -12.40 18.93 -6.98
C ASP A 176 -13.07 17.65 -7.50
N ALA A 177 -12.46 17.01 -8.52
CA ALA A 177 -12.99 15.77 -9.05
C ALA A 177 -12.79 14.61 -8.05
N PHE A 178 -11.65 14.60 -7.34
CA PHE A 178 -11.37 13.65 -6.27
C PHE A 178 -12.42 13.75 -5.15
N VAL A 179 -12.64 14.95 -4.63
CA VAL A 179 -13.62 15.19 -3.55
C VAL A 179 -15.02 14.78 -4.00
N ARG A 180 -15.48 15.27 -5.15
CA ARG A 180 -16.81 14.90 -5.69
C ARG A 180 -16.99 13.40 -5.88
N TYR A 181 -15.96 12.73 -6.39
CA TYR A 181 -16.01 11.29 -6.61
C TYR A 181 -16.26 10.52 -5.32
N TYR A 182 -15.44 10.79 -4.28
CA TYR A 182 -15.57 10.13 -3.00
C TYR A 182 -16.81 10.58 -2.21
N GLU A 183 -17.37 11.72 -2.58
CA GLU A 183 -18.65 12.20 -2.02
C GLU A 183 -19.88 11.53 -2.60
N GLN A 184 -19.90 11.25 -3.89
CA GLN A 184 -21.13 10.96 -4.63
C GLN A 184 -21.11 9.62 -5.34
N SER A 185 -19.96 9.09 -5.71
CA SER A 185 -19.85 8.00 -6.67
C SER A 185 -19.02 6.81 -6.22
N ALA A 186 -18.17 6.99 -5.19
CA ALA A 186 -17.24 5.93 -4.77
C ALA A 186 -17.98 4.74 -4.16
N TRP A 187 -17.58 3.55 -4.58
CA TRP A 187 -18.03 2.30 -4.01
C TRP A 187 -17.42 2.04 -2.62
N THR A 188 -18.07 1.21 -1.83
CA THR A 188 -17.59 0.83 -0.49
C THR A 188 -16.13 0.33 -0.51
N TRP A 189 -15.73 -0.47 -1.52
CA TRP A 189 -14.36 -0.97 -1.64
C TRP A 189 -13.31 0.13 -1.90
N GLU A 190 -13.68 1.21 -2.61
CA GLU A 190 -12.80 2.36 -2.83
C GLU A 190 -12.62 3.17 -1.55
N MET A 191 -13.70 3.31 -0.77
CA MET A 191 -13.63 3.90 0.57
C MET A 191 -12.75 3.06 1.51
N MET A 192 -12.84 1.73 1.43
CA MET A 192 -11.95 0.84 2.19
C MET A 192 -10.48 1.03 1.78
N ALA A 193 -10.19 1.13 0.48
CA ALA A 193 -8.83 1.40 0.00
C ALA A 193 -8.30 2.75 0.50
N LEU A 194 -9.15 3.78 0.57
CA LEU A 194 -8.81 5.12 1.02
C LEU A 194 -8.40 5.17 2.50
N THR A 195 -8.82 4.21 3.34
CA THR A 195 -8.39 4.12 4.76
C THR A 195 -6.88 3.98 4.92
N LYS A 196 -6.18 3.49 3.90
CA LYS A 196 -4.72 3.31 3.88
C LYS A 196 -3.97 4.45 3.18
N ALA A 197 -4.66 5.52 2.77
CA ALA A 197 -4.04 6.61 2.03
C ALA A 197 -2.96 7.36 2.82
N ASP A 198 -1.81 7.58 2.18
CA ASP A 198 -0.69 8.35 2.70
C ASP A 198 -0.14 9.30 1.65
N VAL A 199 -0.22 10.60 1.89
CA VAL A 199 0.30 11.62 0.99
C VAL A 199 1.81 11.70 1.17
N VAL A 200 2.57 11.28 0.16
CA VAL A 200 4.04 11.27 0.21
C VAL A 200 4.60 12.68 0.06
N TRP A 201 4.10 13.43 -0.94
CA TRP A 201 4.42 14.82 -1.20
C TRP A 201 3.24 15.52 -1.89
N GLY A 202 3.24 16.86 -1.90
CA GLY A 202 2.16 17.72 -2.36
C GLY A 202 1.37 18.31 -1.18
N GLU A 203 0.09 18.61 -1.40
CA GLU A 203 -0.82 19.23 -0.42
C GLU A 203 -1.28 18.23 0.66
N ARG A 204 -0.36 17.85 1.54
CA ARG A 204 -0.60 16.83 2.55
C ARG A 204 -1.76 17.16 3.48
N GLU A 205 -1.82 18.38 4.01
CA GLU A 205 -2.84 18.77 4.99
C GLU A 205 -4.23 18.82 4.36
N VAL A 206 -4.34 19.47 3.19
CA VAL A 206 -5.60 19.57 2.45
C VAL A 206 -6.14 18.20 2.10
N LEU A 207 -5.34 17.37 1.45
CA LEU A 207 -5.76 16.02 1.02
C LEU A 207 -6.06 15.10 2.20
N SER A 208 -5.25 15.13 3.26
CA SER A 208 -5.53 14.32 4.45
C SER A 208 -6.83 14.76 5.12
N GLY A 209 -7.12 16.06 5.15
CA GLY A 209 -8.39 16.59 5.65
C GLY A 209 -9.58 16.13 4.82
N GLU A 210 -9.51 16.20 3.49
CA GLU A 210 -10.60 15.75 2.62
C GLU A 210 -10.81 14.22 2.71
N ILE A 211 -9.73 13.45 2.77
CA ILE A 211 -9.79 12.00 2.98
C ILE A 211 -10.47 11.68 4.33
N GLU A 212 -10.08 12.36 5.41
CA GLU A 212 -10.67 12.17 6.73
C GLU A 212 -12.17 12.51 6.71
N LYS A 213 -12.57 13.63 6.11
CA LYS A 213 -13.98 14.02 5.96
C LYS A 213 -14.78 12.91 5.24
N CYS A 214 -14.26 12.38 4.14
CA CYS A 214 -14.89 11.28 3.40
C CYS A 214 -15.04 10.01 4.25
N LEU A 215 -14.01 9.63 4.99
CA LEU A 215 -14.02 8.41 5.82
C LEU A 215 -14.93 8.52 7.04
N ARG A 216 -15.10 9.73 7.61
CA ARG A 216 -15.94 10.00 8.79
C ARG A 216 -17.42 10.14 8.49
N ARG A 217 -17.83 10.10 7.23
CA ARG A 217 -19.26 10.19 6.87
C ARG A 217 -20.06 9.06 7.51
N SER A 218 -21.25 9.39 7.97
CA SER A 218 -22.21 8.39 8.45
C SER A 218 -22.62 7.47 7.31
N ARG A 219 -22.64 6.17 7.58
CA ARG A 219 -23.09 5.12 6.65
C ARG A 219 -24.11 4.26 7.35
N ASP A 220 -25.09 3.77 6.59
CA ASP A 220 -26.02 2.79 7.09
C ASP A 220 -25.27 1.50 7.44
N PRO A 221 -25.34 1.02 8.72
CA PRO A 221 -24.55 -0.11 9.17
C PRO A 221 -24.86 -1.43 8.47
N GLU A 222 -26.13 -1.66 8.09
CA GLU A 222 -26.59 -2.89 7.46
C GLU A 222 -26.12 -2.93 6.00
N THR A 223 -26.30 -1.83 5.28
CA THR A 223 -25.80 -1.68 3.90
C THR A 223 -24.27 -1.83 3.85
N LEU A 224 -23.55 -1.19 4.76
CA LEU A 224 -22.08 -1.30 4.81
C LEU A 224 -21.64 -2.74 5.06
N ALA A 225 -22.25 -3.44 6.01
CA ALA A 225 -21.94 -4.83 6.29
C ALA A 225 -22.23 -5.74 5.08
N ALA A 226 -23.38 -5.55 4.44
CA ALA A 226 -23.76 -6.31 3.24
C ALA A 226 -22.79 -6.07 2.07
N ASP A 227 -22.36 -4.82 1.85
CA ASP A 227 -21.39 -4.47 0.81
C ASP A 227 -20.05 -5.16 1.05
N VAL A 228 -19.52 -5.09 2.28
CA VAL A 228 -18.23 -5.70 2.64
C VAL A 228 -18.31 -7.22 2.53
N ALA A 229 -19.37 -7.85 3.02
CA ALA A 229 -19.61 -9.29 2.88
C ALA A 229 -19.75 -9.70 1.41
N GLY A 230 -20.48 -8.93 0.61
CA GLY A 230 -20.65 -9.15 -0.83
C GLY A 230 -19.32 -9.08 -1.59
N MET A 231 -18.47 -8.11 -1.27
CA MET A 231 -17.12 -8.01 -1.85
C MET A 231 -16.26 -9.21 -1.48
N ARG A 232 -16.29 -9.62 -0.21
CA ARG A 232 -15.54 -10.80 0.25
C ARG A 232 -15.98 -12.06 -0.48
N LEU A 233 -17.29 -12.23 -0.68
CA LEU A 233 -17.85 -13.35 -1.43
C LEU A 233 -17.42 -13.32 -2.91
N LYS A 234 -17.42 -12.16 -3.55
CA LYS A 234 -16.90 -12.00 -4.93
C LYS A 234 -15.44 -12.44 -5.03
N ILE A 235 -14.58 -11.98 -4.11
CA ILE A 235 -13.18 -12.40 -4.09
C ILE A 235 -13.07 -13.92 -3.92
N LYS A 236 -13.81 -14.51 -2.98
CA LYS A 236 -13.82 -15.97 -2.74
C LYS A 236 -14.23 -16.74 -3.99
N ASN A 237 -15.22 -16.28 -4.73
CA ASN A 237 -15.73 -16.95 -5.93
C ASN A 237 -14.80 -16.77 -7.16
N GLN A 238 -14.09 -15.66 -7.24
CA GLN A 238 -13.18 -15.36 -8.35
C GLN A 238 -11.77 -15.91 -8.14
N THR A 239 -11.36 -16.09 -6.90
CA THR A 239 -10.01 -16.55 -6.56
C THR A 239 -10.03 -18.01 -6.14
N ARG A 240 -9.43 -18.87 -6.97
CA ARG A 240 -9.17 -20.25 -6.54
C ARG A 240 -7.92 -20.27 -5.66
N VAL A 241 -8.05 -20.74 -4.44
CA VAL A 241 -6.91 -21.00 -3.55
C VAL A 241 -6.17 -22.23 -4.10
N ARG A 242 -5.00 -22.01 -4.71
CA ARG A 242 -4.21 -23.05 -5.38
C ARG A 242 -2.85 -23.28 -4.73
N CYS A 243 -2.40 -22.38 -3.90
CA CYS A 243 -1.07 -22.42 -3.31
C CYS A 243 -1.07 -21.94 -1.86
N ALA A 244 0.05 -22.15 -1.17
CA ALA A 244 0.23 -21.75 0.22
C ALA A 244 0.00 -20.23 0.43
N ARG A 245 0.53 -19.40 -0.47
CA ARG A 245 0.32 -17.93 -0.44
C ARG A 245 -1.16 -17.56 -0.58
N ASP A 246 -1.86 -18.19 -1.51
CA ASP A 246 -3.28 -17.91 -1.72
C ASP A 246 -4.13 -18.30 -0.50
N SER A 247 -3.80 -19.43 0.17
CA SER A 247 -4.50 -19.86 1.36
C SER A 247 -4.38 -18.86 2.51
N ILE A 248 -3.20 -18.26 2.69
CA ILE A 248 -2.93 -17.23 3.70
C ILE A 248 -3.70 -15.95 3.38
N LYS A 249 -3.77 -15.56 2.10
CA LYS A 249 -4.35 -14.28 1.69
C LYS A 249 -5.86 -14.36 1.53
N TYR A 250 -6.37 -15.37 0.82
CA TYR A 250 -7.75 -15.47 0.34
C TYR A 250 -8.58 -16.56 1.04
N GLY A 251 -7.96 -17.45 1.80
CA GLY A 251 -8.65 -18.48 2.57
C GLY A 251 -9.61 -17.89 3.60
N ASP A 252 -10.55 -18.68 4.10
CA ASP A 252 -11.42 -18.26 5.20
C ASP A 252 -10.58 -17.99 6.46
N GLY A 253 -10.78 -16.82 7.08
CA GLY A 253 -9.93 -16.33 8.18
C GLY A 253 -8.53 -15.88 7.74
N GLY A 254 -8.30 -15.75 6.43
CA GLY A 254 -7.06 -15.25 5.86
C GLY A 254 -6.89 -13.74 6.02
N MET A 255 -5.81 -13.23 5.45
CA MET A 255 -5.41 -11.82 5.60
C MET A 255 -6.52 -10.84 5.19
N ILE A 256 -7.24 -11.11 4.09
CA ILE A 256 -8.31 -10.24 3.59
C ILE A 256 -9.47 -10.13 4.58
N ASP A 257 -9.85 -11.21 5.26
CA ASP A 257 -10.92 -11.16 6.26
C ASP A 257 -10.61 -10.20 7.40
N ILE A 258 -9.34 -10.14 7.80
CA ILE A 258 -8.89 -9.28 8.89
C ILE A 258 -8.74 -7.82 8.41
N GLU A 259 -8.16 -7.61 7.22
CA GLU A 259 -8.07 -6.28 6.61
C GLU A 259 -9.46 -5.67 6.42
N PHE A 260 -10.42 -6.44 5.90
CA PHE A 260 -11.79 -6.00 5.71
C PHE A 260 -12.49 -5.72 7.04
N SER A 261 -12.25 -6.52 8.09
CA SER A 261 -12.78 -6.26 9.44
C SER A 261 -12.27 -4.93 10.00
N ALA A 262 -10.98 -4.62 9.85
CA ALA A 262 -10.42 -3.35 10.29
C ALA A 262 -11.00 -2.16 9.50
N GLN A 263 -11.08 -2.27 8.18
CA GLN A 263 -11.64 -1.23 7.31
C GLN A 263 -13.14 -1.02 7.55
N TYR A 264 -13.89 -2.11 7.79
CA TYR A 264 -15.30 -2.03 8.18
C TYR A 264 -15.49 -1.24 9.48
N LEU A 265 -14.68 -1.53 10.51
CA LEU A 265 -14.71 -0.78 11.78
C LEU A 265 -14.45 0.72 11.57
N GLN A 266 -13.47 1.05 10.73
CA GLN A 266 -13.18 2.44 10.41
C GLN A 266 -14.37 3.13 9.74
N LEU A 267 -14.89 2.55 8.65
CA LEU A 267 -16.00 3.15 7.91
C LEU A 267 -17.29 3.24 8.71
N ARG A 268 -17.50 2.32 9.65
CA ARG A 268 -18.69 2.30 10.50
C ARG A 268 -18.61 3.30 11.65
N HIS A 269 -17.43 3.47 12.23
CA HIS A 269 -17.30 4.13 13.53
C HIS A 269 -16.47 5.41 13.55
N ALA A 270 -15.70 5.73 12.47
CA ALA A 270 -14.80 6.88 12.45
C ALA A 270 -15.51 8.24 12.60
N GLY A 271 -16.81 8.33 12.27
CA GLY A 271 -17.60 9.53 12.54
C GLY A 271 -17.64 9.89 14.00
N ARG A 272 -17.76 8.89 14.90
CA ARG A 272 -17.80 9.05 16.36
C ARG A 272 -16.43 8.86 17.03
N TYR A 273 -15.58 8.01 16.44
CA TYR A 273 -14.26 7.64 16.97
C TYR A 273 -13.18 7.89 15.90
N PRO A 274 -12.79 9.18 15.66
CA PRO A 274 -11.81 9.52 14.61
C PRO A 274 -10.44 8.87 14.81
N GLU A 275 -10.08 8.53 16.04
CA GLU A 275 -8.85 7.81 16.39
C GLU A 275 -8.74 6.41 15.79
N LEU A 276 -9.83 5.85 15.25
CA LEU A 276 -9.84 4.61 14.46
C LEU A 276 -9.19 4.79 13.08
N LEU A 277 -9.06 6.01 12.58
CA LEU A 277 -8.42 6.28 11.29
C LEU A 277 -6.91 6.09 11.37
N LYS A 278 -6.50 4.85 11.63
CA LYS A 278 -5.13 4.36 11.53
C LYS A 278 -4.95 3.63 10.22
N LYS A 279 -3.79 3.80 9.58
CA LYS A 279 -3.53 3.18 8.28
C LYS A 279 -3.24 1.68 8.38
N ALA A 280 -2.55 1.26 9.44
CA ALA A 280 -2.21 -0.13 9.70
C ALA A 280 -3.32 -0.88 10.44
N VAL A 281 -3.47 -2.18 10.14
CA VAL A 281 -4.57 -3.02 10.65
C VAL A 281 -4.53 -3.21 12.15
N VAL A 282 -3.36 -3.50 12.72
CA VAL A 282 -3.22 -3.78 14.16
C VAL A 282 -3.65 -2.60 15.02
N PRO A 283 -3.19 -1.35 14.80
CA PRO A 283 -3.66 -0.20 15.55
C PRO A 283 -5.16 0.07 15.45
N VAL A 284 -5.81 -0.26 14.32
CA VAL A 284 -7.27 -0.14 14.18
C VAL A 284 -7.98 -1.09 15.14
N LEU A 285 -7.57 -2.37 15.15
CA LEU A 285 -8.18 -3.39 16.02
C LEU A 285 -7.93 -3.11 17.51
N GLU A 286 -6.73 -2.62 17.85
CA GLU A 286 -6.39 -2.19 19.22
C GLU A 286 -7.30 -1.03 19.67
N LYS A 287 -7.43 0.02 18.85
CA LYS A 287 -8.30 1.16 19.14
C LYS A 287 -9.79 0.78 19.22
N ALA A 288 -10.23 -0.12 18.35
CA ALA A 288 -11.59 -0.62 18.39
C ALA A 288 -11.90 -1.38 19.72
N ALA A 289 -10.95 -2.18 20.22
CA ALA A 289 -11.08 -2.87 21.49
C ALA A 289 -11.01 -1.92 22.70
N GLU A 290 -10.14 -0.90 22.65
CA GLU A 290 -10.04 0.14 23.67
C GLU A 290 -11.35 0.94 23.81
N ASN A 291 -12.04 1.21 22.70
CA ASN A 291 -13.32 1.91 22.67
C ASN A 291 -14.54 0.98 22.90
N GLY A 292 -14.32 -0.32 23.16
CA GLY A 292 -15.41 -1.27 23.41
C GLY A 292 -16.26 -1.59 22.17
N LEU A 293 -15.77 -1.33 20.97
CA LEU A 293 -16.46 -1.60 19.69
C LEU A 293 -16.37 -3.08 19.29
N ILE A 294 -15.35 -3.77 19.78
CA ILE A 294 -15.16 -5.23 19.66
C ILE A 294 -14.69 -5.80 21.00
N GLU A 295 -14.95 -7.08 21.21
CA GLU A 295 -14.45 -7.79 22.38
C GLU A 295 -12.92 -7.88 22.35
N LYS A 296 -12.27 -7.67 23.50
CA LYS A 296 -10.81 -7.72 23.62
C LYS A 296 -10.21 -9.05 23.16
N GLU A 297 -10.92 -10.15 23.34
CA GLU A 297 -10.50 -11.47 22.92
C GLU A 297 -10.52 -11.59 21.40
N LYS A 298 -11.60 -11.16 20.74
CA LYS A 298 -11.67 -11.11 19.27
C LYS A 298 -10.56 -10.25 18.66
N ALA A 299 -10.32 -9.07 19.24
CA ALA A 299 -9.20 -8.21 18.79
C ALA A 299 -7.86 -8.95 18.89
N ARG A 300 -7.57 -9.61 20.02
CA ARG A 300 -6.33 -10.38 20.21
C ARG A 300 -6.19 -11.51 19.17
N ASN A 301 -7.28 -12.23 18.91
CA ASN A 301 -7.29 -13.32 17.93
C ASN A 301 -7.02 -12.81 16.52
N LEU A 302 -7.73 -11.76 16.07
CA LEU A 302 -7.54 -11.14 14.77
C LEU A 302 -6.13 -10.55 14.60
N ILE A 303 -5.60 -9.88 15.62
CA ILE A 303 -4.23 -9.33 15.63
C ILE A 303 -3.20 -10.46 15.53
N GLY A 304 -3.37 -11.52 16.33
CA GLY A 304 -2.49 -12.69 16.30
C GLY A 304 -2.49 -13.38 14.94
N ALA A 305 -3.67 -13.55 14.34
CA ALA A 305 -3.82 -14.11 13.01
C ALA A 305 -3.16 -13.21 11.94
N TYR A 306 -3.43 -11.90 11.97
CA TYR A 306 -2.86 -10.97 11.02
C TYR A 306 -1.33 -10.95 11.06
N ARG A 307 -0.73 -10.92 12.27
CA ARG A 307 0.73 -11.00 12.44
C ARG A 307 1.30 -12.30 11.88
N LEU A 308 0.63 -13.42 12.10
CA LEU A 308 1.06 -14.71 11.53
C LEU A 308 1.01 -14.66 9.99
N TRP A 309 -0.09 -14.19 9.40
CA TRP A 309 -0.23 -14.10 7.95
C TRP A 309 0.80 -13.16 7.32
N MET A 310 1.05 -12.04 7.96
CA MET A 310 2.06 -11.08 7.51
C MET A 310 3.47 -11.67 7.58
N LEU A 311 3.79 -12.45 8.62
CA LEU A 311 5.07 -13.14 8.77
C LEU A 311 5.26 -14.18 7.66
N LEU A 312 4.28 -15.08 7.46
CA LEU A 312 4.34 -16.10 6.41
C LEU A 312 4.44 -15.48 5.02
N SER A 313 3.67 -14.41 4.76
CA SER A 313 3.73 -13.68 3.49
C SER A 313 5.10 -13.04 3.24
N ALA A 314 5.76 -12.51 4.28
CA ALA A 314 7.10 -11.93 4.15
C ALA A 314 8.15 -13.00 3.84
N VAL A 315 8.08 -14.16 4.50
CA VAL A 315 8.98 -15.29 4.19
C VAL A 315 8.76 -15.79 2.77
N PHE A 316 7.50 -16.00 2.35
CA PHE A 316 7.21 -16.43 0.99
C PHE A 316 7.65 -15.44 -0.09
N SER A 317 7.65 -14.13 0.22
CA SER A 317 8.15 -13.14 -0.73
C SER A 317 9.67 -13.20 -0.98
N LEU A 318 10.41 -13.97 -0.16
CA LEU A 318 11.84 -14.25 -0.30
C LEU A 318 12.14 -15.65 -0.84
N CYS A 319 11.16 -16.55 -0.85
CA CYS A 319 11.37 -17.97 -1.16
C CYS A 319 11.04 -18.33 -2.63
N GLY A 320 10.89 -17.34 -3.51
CA GLY A 320 10.65 -17.58 -4.94
C GLY A 320 9.42 -18.45 -5.20
N ASP A 321 9.59 -19.51 -5.99
CA ASP A 321 8.50 -20.36 -6.47
C ASP A 321 7.79 -21.16 -5.36
N ASP A 322 8.36 -21.29 -4.16
CA ASP A 322 7.71 -22.01 -3.06
C ASP A 322 6.39 -21.38 -2.61
N ALA A 323 6.24 -20.08 -2.81
CA ALA A 323 4.99 -19.36 -2.52
C ALA A 323 3.81 -19.81 -3.42
N GLU A 324 4.11 -20.27 -4.62
CA GLU A 324 3.14 -20.71 -5.64
C GLU A 324 2.80 -22.23 -5.53
N LYS A 325 3.43 -22.94 -4.60
CA LYS A 325 3.18 -24.36 -4.38
C LYS A 325 2.10 -24.60 -3.33
N GLU A 326 1.42 -25.74 -3.45
CA GLU A 326 0.61 -26.26 -2.34
C GLU A 326 1.52 -26.57 -1.12
N TRP A 327 0.95 -26.51 0.08
CA TRP A 327 1.71 -26.72 1.32
C TRP A 327 2.54 -28.01 1.34
N ASP A 328 2.04 -29.07 0.69
CA ASP A 328 2.74 -30.37 0.65
C ASP A 328 3.99 -30.33 -0.25
N ASN A 329 4.01 -29.44 -1.21
CA ASN A 329 5.08 -29.30 -2.19
C ASN A 329 6.07 -28.16 -1.85
N VAL A 330 5.84 -27.42 -0.75
CA VAL A 330 6.78 -26.38 -0.26
C VAL A 330 8.10 -27.06 0.15
N SER A 331 9.22 -26.51 -0.31
CA SER A 331 10.54 -27.11 -0.09
C SER A 331 10.92 -27.22 1.40
N ALA A 332 11.68 -28.23 1.74
CA ALA A 332 12.13 -28.46 3.12
C ALA A 332 12.93 -27.29 3.71
N PRO A 333 13.80 -26.56 2.98
CA PRO A 333 14.44 -25.34 3.51
C PRO A 333 13.44 -24.26 3.88
N THR A 334 12.45 -23.97 3.03
CA THR A 334 11.40 -22.98 3.30
C THR A 334 10.55 -23.39 4.50
N VAL A 335 10.15 -24.67 4.58
CA VAL A 335 9.41 -25.19 5.75
C VAL A 335 10.22 -25.01 7.04
N ARG A 336 11.51 -25.35 7.04
CA ARG A 336 12.38 -25.15 8.22
C ARG A 336 12.46 -23.68 8.63
N LEU A 337 12.57 -22.79 7.65
CA LEU A 337 12.60 -21.33 7.91
C LEU A 337 11.27 -20.88 8.55
N LEU A 338 10.13 -21.26 7.97
CA LEU A 338 8.81 -20.95 8.50
C LEU A 338 8.61 -21.49 9.92
N CYS A 339 8.99 -22.76 10.18
CA CYS A 339 8.92 -23.37 11.51
C CYS A 339 9.74 -22.57 12.54
N ARG A 340 10.98 -22.22 12.19
CA ARG A 340 11.84 -21.42 13.05
C ARG A 340 11.24 -20.06 13.37
N MET A 341 10.72 -19.35 12.36
CA MET A 341 10.15 -18.01 12.54
C MET A 341 8.80 -18.04 13.27
N CYS A 342 8.04 -19.13 13.13
CA CYS A 342 6.77 -19.32 13.84
C CYS A 342 6.94 -19.94 15.24
N GLY A 343 8.14 -20.35 15.64
CA GLY A 343 8.42 -21.00 16.93
C GLY A 343 7.75 -22.35 17.09
N VAL A 344 7.71 -23.18 16.02
CA VAL A 344 7.10 -24.52 16.03
C VAL A 344 8.13 -25.59 15.68
N ALA A 345 7.92 -26.83 16.14
CA ALA A 345 8.91 -27.91 16.01
C ALA A 345 9.01 -28.47 14.58
N GLY A 346 7.89 -28.50 13.83
CA GLY A 346 7.89 -29.10 12.52
C GLY A 346 6.72 -28.70 11.63
N LYS A 347 6.69 -29.27 10.41
CA LYS A 347 5.67 -28.97 9.41
C LYS A 347 4.25 -29.24 9.91
N ALA A 348 4.04 -30.35 10.62
CA ALA A 348 2.72 -30.72 11.15
C ALA A 348 2.21 -29.65 12.13
N ASP A 349 3.06 -29.21 13.06
CA ASP A 349 2.73 -28.16 14.04
C ASP A 349 2.47 -26.82 13.36
N LEU A 350 3.25 -26.49 12.28
CA LEU A 350 3.05 -25.28 11.48
C LEU A 350 1.67 -25.28 10.82
N LEU A 351 1.32 -26.37 10.15
CA LEU A 351 0.03 -26.50 9.46
C LEU A 351 -1.15 -26.48 10.44
N GLU A 352 -0.99 -27.13 11.60
CA GLU A 352 -2.01 -27.10 12.65
C GLU A 352 -2.19 -25.69 13.24
N LYS A 353 -1.10 -24.96 13.48
CA LYS A 353 -1.12 -23.55 13.89
C LYS A 353 -1.86 -22.70 12.88
N ILE A 354 -1.53 -22.82 11.59
CA ILE A 354 -2.19 -22.11 10.48
C ILE A 354 -3.68 -22.43 10.46
N ARG A 355 -4.06 -23.71 10.51
CA ARG A 355 -5.46 -24.16 10.48
C ARG A 355 -6.27 -23.60 11.65
N LYS A 356 -5.78 -23.73 12.88
CA LYS A 356 -6.46 -23.21 14.09
C LYS A 356 -6.60 -21.69 14.02
N THR A 357 -5.53 -21.00 13.61
CA THR A 357 -5.55 -19.54 13.49
C THR A 357 -6.58 -19.08 12.46
N ALA A 358 -6.64 -19.74 11.29
CA ALA A 358 -7.61 -19.43 10.25
C ALA A 358 -9.06 -19.65 10.74
N GLN A 359 -9.33 -20.77 11.41
CA GLN A 359 -10.66 -21.08 11.96
C GLN A 359 -11.10 -20.01 12.97
N THR A 360 -10.23 -19.64 13.91
CA THR A 360 -10.53 -18.60 14.90
C THR A 360 -10.78 -17.26 14.25
N ALA A 361 -9.92 -16.84 13.30
CA ALA A 361 -10.09 -15.57 12.60
C ALA A 361 -11.36 -15.53 11.74
N ALA A 362 -11.75 -16.67 11.13
CA ALA A 362 -13.00 -16.77 10.38
C ALA A 362 -14.24 -16.62 11.27
N SER A 363 -14.23 -17.17 12.50
CA SER A 363 -15.32 -17.02 13.45
C SER A 363 -15.41 -15.62 14.07
N ASP A 364 -14.27 -14.92 14.16
CA ASP A 364 -14.17 -13.58 14.75
C ASP A 364 -14.34 -12.44 13.72
N ARG A 365 -14.58 -12.76 12.45
CA ARG A 365 -14.84 -11.79 11.39
C ARG A 365 -16.02 -10.87 11.74
N LEU A 366 -15.97 -9.58 11.35
CA LEU A 366 -16.85 -8.53 11.86
C LEU A 366 -17.94 -8.04 10.89
N PHE A 367 -18.09 -8.67 9.72
CA PHE A 367 -19.08 -8.31 8.70
C PHE A 367 -19.75 -9.53 8.10
#